data_fff44a30e2fd1c74bd020de3602944e1
#
_entry.id   fff44a30e2fd1c74bd020de3602944e1
#
_cell.length_a   1.000
_cell.length_b   1.000
_cell.length_c   1.000
_cell.angle_alpha   90.00
_cell.angle_beta   90.00
_cell.angle_gamma   90.00
#
_symmetry.space_group_name_H-M   'P 1'
#
loop_
_entity.id
_entity.type
_entity.pdbx_description
1 polymer ?
#
loop_
_entity_poly.entity_id
_entity_poly.type
_entity_poly.pdbx_seq_one_letter_code
_entity_poly.pdbx_strand_id
1 'polypeptide(L)'
;MTKKILLMITAACAALTLTASPVTVTADATYYTKFLDRGVVAYNDVAIVGVNVEVAGFVLGASTFNTIQANAVGKNIVSSGLLKRIDTTVGYKFTAPLANLTLGSVYSSYSKSISNIASTNEPFVKLDGKLWKNSVWDITGRSDLKLHTNNVETNVKLPFGFQHLKIVPSIGYGFNDPGAATIAALKNAKQYALVGVGIGYYTKYATLNVGVYQSRDTLFTAGNTSTGVSGGLAVKF
;
A
#
# COMPACT_ATOMS: atom_id res chain seq x y z
N MET A 1 2.62 19.63 15.67
CA MET A 1 1.82 18.66 14.89
C MET A 1 1.66 17.30 15.58
N THR A 2 2.68 16.76 16.21
CA THR A 2 2.68 15.45 16.92
C THR A 2 1.62 15.31 18.02
N LYS A 3 1.37 16.36 18.82
CA LYS A 3 0.36 16.32 19.89
C LYS A 3 -1.09 16.14 19.38
N LYS A 4 -1.44 16.71 18.21
CA LYS A 4 -2.79 16.59 17.63
C LYS A 4 -3.06 15.19 17.08
N ILE A 5 -2.05 14.55 16.48
CA ILE A 5 -2.17 13.16 15.97
C ILE A 5 -2.31 12.19 17.13
N LEU A 6 -1.52 12.37 18.21
CA LEU A 6 -1.62 11.54 19.40
C LEU A 6 -3.01 11.70 20.07
N LEU A 7 -3.55 12.90 20.12
CA LEU A 7 -4.88 13.16 20.67
C LEU A 7 -5.99 12.49 19.83
N MET A 8 -5.88 12.48 18.51
CA MET A 8 -6.84 11.82 17.63
C MET A 8 -6.80 10.30 17.80
N ILE A 9 -5.60 9.70 17.93
CA ILE A 9 -5.45 8.26 18.17
C ILE A 9 -6.02 7.91 19.56
N THR A 10 -5.76 8.72 20.58
CA THR A 10 -6.28 8.49 21.93
C THR A 10 -7.80 8.64 21.98
N ALA A 11 -8.37 9.63 21.30
CA ALA A 11 -9.81 9.83 21.21
C ALA A 11 -10.51 8.69 20.43
N ALA A 12 -9.89 8.19 19.34
CA ALA A 12 -10.37 7.02 18.64
C ALA A 12 -10.35 5.77 19.52
N CYS A 13 -9.28 5.54 20.27
CA CYS A 13 -9.19 4.43 21.22
C CYS A 13 -10.21 4.53 22.37
N ALA A 14 -10.48 5.73 22.88
CA ALA A 14 -11.47 5.95 23.94
C ALA A 14 -12.92 5.75 23.46
N ALA A 15 -13.23 6.08 22.21
CA ALA A 15 -14.54 5.83 21.61
C ALA A 15 -14.83 4.34 21.36
N LEU A 16 -13.79 3.49 21.28
CA LEU A 16 -13.86 2.06 20.99
C LEU A 16 -14.32 1.19 22.17
N THR A 17 -14.41 1.73 23.36
CA THR A 17 -14.85 0.97 24.55
C THR A 17 -16.37 0.77 24.64
N LEU A 18 -17.15 1.27 23.69
CA LEU A 18 -18.62 1.34 23.77
C LEU A 18 -19.38 0.26 23.01
N THR A 19 -18.71 -0.61 22.23
CA THR A 19 -19.41 -1.70 21.53
C THR A 19 -18.60 -2.98 21.61
N ALA A 20 -19.27 -4.12 21.79
CA ALA A 20 -18.68 -5.48 21.87
C ALA A 20 -18.13 -5.99 20.52
N SER A 21 -17.83 -5.12 19.57
CA SER A 21 -17.23 -5.49 18.30
C SER A 21 -15.74 -5.77 18.48
N PRO A 22 -15.22 -6.87 17.93
CA PRO A 22 -13.82 -7.20 18.06
C PRO A 22 -12.95 -6.10 17.42
N VAL A 23 -12.02 -5.56 18.19
CA VAL A 23 -11.01 -4.64 17.71
C VAL A 23 -9.84 -5.44 17.20
N THR A 24 -9.39 -5.19 15.99
CA THR A 24 -8.16 -5.74 15.43
C THR A 24 -7.15 -4.62 15.26
N VAL A 25 -6.01 -4.75 15.89
CA VAL A 25 -4.87 -3.85 15.70
C VAL A 25 -3.76 -4.62 15.00
N THR A 26 -3.22 -4.07 13.92
CA THR A 26 -2.07 -4.63 13.21
C THR A 26 -0.99 -3.58 13.14
N ALA A 27 0.21 -3.92 13.61
CA ALA A 27 1.41 -3.11 13.41
C ALA A 27 2.33 -3.84 12.44
N ASP A 28 2.90 -3.12 11.49
CA ASP A 28 3.81 -3.68 10.49
C ASP A 28 5.04 -2.81 10.27
N ALA A 29 6.13 -3.46 9.89
CA ALA A 29 7.34 -2.83 9.43
C ALA A 29 7.88 -3.60 8.23
N THR A 30 8.07 -2.94 7.11
CA THR A 30 8.54 -3.57 5.88
C THR A 30 9.62 -2.70 5.22
N TYR A 31 10.69 -3.34 4.80
CA TYR A 31 11.73 -2.73 3.99
C TYR A 31 11.60 -3.16 2.54
N TYR A 32 11.81 -2.23 1.63
CA TYR A 32 11.82 -2.43 0.18
C TYR A 32 13.10 -1.86 -0.42
N THR A 33 13.82 -2.62 -1.21
CA THR A 33 14.92 -2.08 -2.02
C THR A 33 14.41 -1.16 -3.12
N LYS A 34 13.22 -1.45 -3.67
CA LYS A 34 12.46 -0.59 -4.58
C LYS A 34 11.00 -0.69 -4.22
N PHE A 35 10.38 0.40 -3.83
CA PHE A 35 8.95 0.45 -3.59
C PHE A 35 8.23 0.81 -4.89
N LEU A 36 7.36 -0.08 -5.33
CA LEU A 36 6.55 0.12 -6.52
C LEU A 36 5.20 0.74 -6.13
N ASP A 37 4.87 1.84 -6.75
CA ASP A 37 3.55 2.45 -6.67
C ASP A 37 3.02 2.64 -8.10
N ARG A 38 1.83 2.09 -8.35
CA ARG A 38 1.19 2.14 -9.68
C ARG A 38 2.10 1.67 -10.82
N GLY A 39 2.84 0.57 -10.57
CA GLY A 39 3.72 -0.06 -11.55
C GLY A 39 5.07 0.62 -11.76
N VAL A 40 5.33 1.75 -11.14
CA VAL A 40 6.61 2.48 -11.25
C VAL A 40 7.36 2.49 -9.94
N VAL A 41 8.68 2.62 -9.98
CA VAL A 41 9.52 2.78 -8.78
C VAL A 41 9.29 4.17 -8.21
N ALA A 42 8.58 4.24 -7.10
CA ALA A 42 8.34 5.48 -6.38
C ALA A 42 9.51 5.83 -5.44
N TYR A 43 10.06 4.82 -4.78
CA TYR A 43 11.16 5.00 -3.83
C TYR A 43 12.17 3.85 -3.94
N ASN A 44 13.46 4.16 -3.74
CA ASN A 44 14.49 3.16 -3.46
C ASN A 44 14.81 3.16 -1.97
N ASP A 45 15.19 1.99 -1.45
CA ASP A 45 15.64 1.80 -0.07
C ASP A 45 14.71 2.47 0.96
N VAL A 46 13.45 2.03 0.96
CA VAL A 46 12.42 2.57 1.83
C VAL A 46 12.04 1.60 2.94
N ALA A 47 12.01 2.11 4.17
CA ALA A 47 11.38 1.45 5.31
C ALA A 47 10.00 2.05 5.54
N ILE A 48 8.98 1.21 5.57
CA ILE A 48 7.59 1.56 5.87
C ILE A 48 7.23 0.97 7.21
N VAL A 49 6.74 1.80 8.12
CA VAL A 49 6.21 1.36 9.41
C VAL A 49 4.77 1.83 9.51
N GLY A 50 3.87 0.94 9.83
CA GLY A 50 2.44 1.20 9.86
C GLY A 50 1.73 0.62 11.07
N VAL A 51 0.57 1.21 11.36
CA VAL A 51 -0.42 0.69 12.30
C VAL A 51 -1.78 0.83 11.67
N ASN A 52 -2.57 -0.24 11.72
CA ASN A 52 -3.94 -0.29 11.27
C ASN A 52 -4.85 -0.77 12.39
N VAL A 53 -5.99 -0.13 12.55
CA VAL A 53 -7.05 -0.47 13.49
C VAL A 53 -8.33 -0.73 12.72
N GLU A 54 -8.92 -1.89 12.93
CA GLU A 54 -10.24 -2.24 12.38
C GLU A 54 -11.20 -2.51 13.53
N VAL A 55 -12.34 -1.81 13.55
CA VAL A 55 -13.37 -1.93 14.57
C VAL A 55 -14.73 -1.65 13.97
N ALA A 56 -15.67 -2.59 14.14
CA ALA A 56 -17.04 -2.46 13.64
C ALA A 56 -17.14 -2.03 12.15
N GLY A 57 -16.19 -2.47 11.32
CA GLY A 57 -16.09 -2.08 9.92
C GLY A 57 -15.30 -0.79 9.66
N PHE A 58 -15.06 0.06 10.65
CA PHE A 58 -14.18 1.21 10.48
C PHE A 58 -12.72 0.75 10.34
N VAL A 59 -12.03 1.35 9.38
CA VAL A 59 -10.61 1.10 9.11
C VAL A 59 -9.87 2.42 9.29
N LEU A 60 -8.95 2.44 10.24
CA LEU A 60 -8.07 3.57 10.51
C LEU A 60 -6.63 3.12 10.38
N GLY A 61 -5.83 3.85 9.64
CA GLY A 61 -4.43 3.50 9.42
C GLY A 61 -3.52 4.71 9.48
N ALA A 62 -2.29 4.48 9.90
CA ALA A 62 -1.22 5.44 9.77
C ALA A 62 0.06 4.71 9.39
N SER A 63 0.78 5.19 8.38
CA SER A 63 2.08 4.64 8.01
C SER A 63 3.08 5.74 7.69
N THR A 64 4.36 5.45 7.93
CA THR A 64 5.46 6.35 7.61
C THR A 64 6.39 5.67 6.61
N PHE A 65 6.76 6.41 5.57
CA PHE A 65 7.74 6.00 4.56
C PHE A 65 9.01 6.79 4.84
N ASN A 66 10.08 6.08 5.12
CA ASN A 66 11.39 6.66 5.36
C ASN A 66 12.34 6.14 4.28
N THR A 67 12.79 7.00 3.39
CA THR A 67 13.72 6.63 2.32
C THR A 67 14.96 7.52 2.34
N ILE A 68 16.09 6.93 2.03
CA ILE A 68 17.37 7.63 1.88
C ILE A 68 17.47 8.22 0.47
N GLN A 69 16.87 7.56 -0.51
CA GLN A 69 16.86 7.99 -1.92
C GLN A 69 15.44 8.06 -2.44
N ALA A 70 14.94 9.26 -2.66
CA ALA A 70 13.70 9.45 -3.41
C ALA A 70 14.05 9.51 -4.91
N ASN A 71 13.66 8.49 -5.65
CA ASN A 71 13.51 8.63 -7.10
C ASN A 71 12.19 9.35 -7.33
N ALA A 72 12.24 10.66 -7.43
CA ALA A 72 11.08 11.31 -7.98
C ALA A 72 10.89 10.80 -9.40
N VAL A 73 9.71 10.37 -9.65
CA VAL A 73 9.17 10.02 -10.94
C VAL A 73 9.22 11.26 -11.84
N GLY A 74 10.38 11.46 -12.52
CA GLY A 74 10.66 12.65 -13.33
C GLY A 74 11.98 13.28 -12.97
N LYS A 75 12.76 13.57 -13.96
CA LYS A 75 14.19 13.87 -14.01
C LYS A 75 14.80 14.91 -13.06
N ASN A 76 14.12 15.50 -12.07
CA ASN A 76 14.61 16.68 -11.37
C ASN A 76 14.43 16.74 -9.85
N ILE A 77 14.21 15.62 -9.14
CA ILE A 77 14.20 15.68 -7.69
C ILE A 77 15.28 14.75 -7.12
N VAL A 78 16.51 15.09 -7.36
CA VAL A 78 17.62 14.63 -6.54
C VAL A 78 17.73 15.57 -5.36
N SER A 79 16.90 15.40 -4.36
CA SER A 79 17.23 15.96 -3.06
C SER A 79 17.94 14.88 -2.27
N SER A 80 19.25 15.01 -2.15
CA SER A 80 20.03 14.32 -1.13
C SER A 80 19.43 14.63 0.24
N GLY A 81 18.58 13.76 0.76
CA GLY A 81 17.97 13.94 2.06
C GLY A 81 16.81 12.95 2.27
N LEU A 82 16.63 12.56 3.52
CA LEU A 82 15.51 11.72 3.97
C LEU A 82 14.17 12.33 3.54
N LEU A 83 13.50 11.70 2.58
CA LEU A 83 12.12 12.01 2.31
C LEU A 83 11.25 11.22 3.30
N LYS A 84 10.43 11.94 4.05
CA LYS A 84 9.36 11.34 4.88
C LYS A 84 8.02 11.56 4.20
N ARG A 85 7.30 10.47 3.98
CA ARG A 85 5.87 10.49 3.66
C ARG A 85 5.12 9.89 4.83
N ILE A 86 4.02 10.51 5.21
CA ILE A 86 3.11 9.98 6.22
C ILE A 86 1.76 9.83 5.53
N ASP A 87 1.25 8.62 5.53
CA ASP A 87 -0.09 8.29 5.05
C ASP A 87 -1.02 8.08 6.24
N THR A 88 -2.19 8.67 6.17
CA THR A 88 -3.28 8.42 7.10
C THR A 88 -4.47 7.89 6.31
N THR A 89 -4.94 6.72 6.68
CA THR A 89 -6.07 6.05 6.03
C THR A 89 -7.30 6.11 6.92
N VAL A 90 -8.43 6.45 6.33
CA VAL A 90 -9.75 6.36 6.95
C VAL A 90 -10.68 5.67 5.98
N GLY A 91 -11.44 4.68 6.45
CA GLY A 91 -12.37 3.97 5.60
C GLY A 91 -13.42 3.19 6.37
N TYR A 92 -14.34 2.60 5.62
CA TYR A 92 -15.32 1.67 6.14
C TYR A 92 -15.38 0.42 5.27
N LYS A 93 -15.34 -0.74 5.91
CA LYS A 93 -15.34 -2.07 5.30
C LYS A 93 -16.69 -2.74 5.52
N PHE A 94 -17.37 -3.03 4.44
CA PHE A 94 -18.57 -3.84 4.40
C PHE A 94 -18.15 -5.29 4.16
N THR A 95 -18.49 -6.18 5.07
CA THR A 95 -18.15 -7.60 4.96
C THR A 95 -19.36 -8.38 4.47
N ALA A 96 -19.18 -9.14 3.39
CA ALA A 96 -20.15 -10.08 2.86
C ALA A 96 -19.53 -11.50 2.76
N PRO A 97 -20.33 -12.56 2.61
CA PRO A 97 -19.81 -13.94 2.61
C PRO A 97 -18.74 -14.25 1.56
N LEU A 98 -18.80 -13.59 0.41
CA LEU A 98 -17.90 -13.86 -0.72
C LEU A 98 -16.81 -12.81 -0.92
N ALA A 99 -17.06 -11.57 -0.50
CA ALA A 99 -16.14 -10.47 -0.70
C ALA A 99 -16.35 -9.36 0.34
N ASN A 100 -15.33 -8.54 0.56
CA ASN A 100 -15.40 -7.32 1.33
C ASN A 100 -15.34 -6.13 0.37
N LEU A 101 -16.11 -5.09 0.66
CA LEU A 101 -16.02 -3.79 0.01
C LEU A 101 -15.50 -2.78 1.01
N THR A 102 -14.38 -2.13 0.72
CA THR A 102 -13.86 -1.04 1.53
C THR A 102 -13.93 0.27 0.74
N LEU A 103 -14.57 1.28 1.32
CA LEU A 103 -14.58 2.63 0.83
C LEU A 103 -13.75 3.49 1.77
N GLY A 104 -12.87 4.33 1.24
CA GLY A 104 -12.01 5.12 2.12
C GLY A 104 -11.22 6.19 1.39
N SER A 105 -10.34 6.81 2.13
CA SER A 105 -9.40 7.79 1.61
C SER A 105 -8.06 7.67 2.31
N VAL A 106 -6.98 7.92 1.56
CA VAL A 106 -5.62 8.04 2.07
C VAL A 106 -5.20 9.50 1.94
N TYR A 107 -4.85 10.11 3.04
CA TYR A 107 -4.21 11.41 3.07
C TYR A 107 -2.71 11.24 3.23
N SER A 108 -1.95 11.65 2.22
CA SER A 108 -0.49 11.60 2.21
C SER A 108 0.10 12.98 2.44
N SER A 109 1.02 13.12 3.39
CA SER A 109 1.79 14.32 3.62
C SER A 109 3.29 14.06 3.46
N TYR A 110 4.01 14.99 2.86
CA TYR A 110 5.42 14.87 2.52
C TYR A 110 6.24 15.89 3.32
N SER A 111 7.39 15.48 3.86
CA SER A 111 8.29 16.37 4.62
C SER A 111 9.00 17.41 3.76
N LYS A 112 9.15 17.10 2.48
CA LYS A 112 9.60 18.05 1.44
C LYS A 112 8.59 17.99 0.32
N SER A 113 8.19 19.15 -0.22
CA SER A 113 7.25 19.19 -1.34
C SER A 113 7.87 18.51 -2.55
N ILE A 114 7.17 17.51 -3.07
CA ILE A 114 7.49 16.89 -4.35
C ILE A 114 6.74 17.71 -5.40
N SER A 115 7.47 18.35 -6.31
CA SER A 115 6.86 19.19 -7.36
C SER A 115 5.85 20.20 -6.82
N ASN A 116 6.16 20.87 -5.71
CA ASN A 116 5.27 21.80 -4.98
C ASN A 116 4.04 21.16 -4.33
N ILE A 117 4.00 19.84 -4.21
CA ILE A 117 2.91 19.13 -3.55
C ILE A 117 3.34 18.76 -2.13
N ALA A 118 2.78 19.43 -1.14
CA ALA A 118 3.01 19.13 0.27
C ALA A 118 2.15 17.97 0.77
N SER A 119 1.01 17.71 0.14
CA SER A 119 0.08 16.66 0.51
C SER A 119 -0.85 16.29 -0.64
N THR A 120 -1.35 15.06 -0.65
CA THR A 120 -2.39 14.58 -1.56
C THR A 120 -3.52 13.92 -0.77
N ASN A 121 -4.68 13.76 -1.41
CA ASN A 121 -5.80 13.01 -0.89
C ASN A 121 -6.27 12.04 -1.97
N GLU A 122 -6.31 10.74 -1.63
CA GLU A 122 -6.66 9.66 -2.54
C GLU A 122 -7.87 8.88 -2.02
N PRO A 123 -9.11 9.26 -2.40
CA PRO A 123 -10.24 8.37 -2.22
C PRO A 123 -10.01 7.05 -2.97
N PHE A 124 -10.44 5.96 -2.34
CA PHE A 124 -10.31 4.63 -2.92
C PHE A 124 -11.56 3.78 -2.69
N VAL A 125 -11.72 2.83 -3.60
CA VAL A 125 -12.66 1.72 -3.48
C VAL A 125 -11.84 0.44 -3.61
N LYS A 126 -11.96 -0.45 -2.64
CA LYS A 126 -11.30 -1.76 -2.66
C LYS A 126 -12.34 -2.86 -2.53
N LEU A 127 -12.30 -3.82 -3.43
CA LEU A 127 -13.02 -5.07 -3.34
C LEU A 127 -12.01 -6.19 -3.13
N ASP A 128 -12.16 -6.99 -2.09
CA ASP A 128 -11.27 -8.11 -1.81
C ASP A 128 -12.02 -9.35 -1.36
N GLY A 129 -11.43 -10.52 -1.60
CA GLY A 129 -12.07 -11.76 -1.24
C GLY A 129 -11.17 -12.99 -1.37
N LYS A 130 -11.79 -14.17 -1.22
CA LYS A 130 -11.13 -15.45 -1.41
C LYS A 130 -11.67 -16.11 -2.67
N LEU A 131 -10.79 -16.56 -3.57
CA LEU A 131 -11.17 -17.34 -4.75
C LEU A 131 -11.25 -18.83 -4.42
N TRP A 132 -10.35 -19.32 -3.58
CA TRP A 132 -10.20 -20.73 -3.24
C TRP A 132 -9.45 -20.85 -1.91
N LYS A 133 -9.72 -21.86 -1.10
CA LYS A 133 -9.17 -22.12 0.26
C LYS A 133 -8.29 -21.03 0.89
N ASN A 134 -7.13 -20.75 0.31
CA ASN A 134 -6.13 -19.79 0.84
C ASN A 134 -5.80 -18.66 -0.15
N SER A 135 -6.38 -18.66 -1.34
CA SER A 135 -6.14 -17.59 -2.31
C SER A 135 -6.84 -16.31 -1.90
N VAL A 136 -6.18 -15.19 -2.13
CA VAL A 136 -6.72 -13.86 -1.89
C VAL A 136 -6.64 -13.08 -3.19
N TRP A 137 -7.70 -12.40 -3.53
CA TRP A 137 -7.72 -11.46 -4.64
C TRP A 137 -8.19 -10.10 -4.14
N ASP A 138 -7.72 -9.07 -4.81
CA ASP A 138 -8.23 -7.72 -4.60
C ASP A 138 -8.28 -6.92 -5.90
N ILE A 139 -9.20 -5.97 -5.95
CA ILE A 139 -9.31 -4.93 -6.97
C ILE A 139 -9.39 -3.61 -6.22
N THR A 140 -8.49 -2.68 -6.51
CA THR A 140 -8.46 -1.37 -5.89
C THR A 140 -8.50 -0.28 -6.94
N GLY A 141 -9.50 0.59 -6.89
CA GLY A 141 -9.57 1.84 -7.63
C GLY A 141 -9.19 3.02 -6.75
N ARG A 142 -8.33 3.92 -7.22
CA ARG A 142 -7.88 5.11 -6.50
C ARG A 142 -7.91 6.32 -7.42
N SER A 143 -8.17 7.49 -6.83
CA SER A 143 -8.10 8.77 -7.53
C SER A 143 -7.31 9.76 -6.69
N ASP A 144 -6.17 10.25 -7.19
CA ASP A 144 -5.45 11.35 -6.53
C ASP A 144 -6.08 12.67 -6.96
N LEU A 145 -6.77 13.33 -6.03
CA LEU A 145 -7.52 14.56 -6.31
C LEU A 145 -6.63 15.75 -6.63
N LYS A 146 -5.37 15.73 -6.23
CA LYS A 146 -4.44 16.84 -6.44
C LYS A 146 -3.60 16.66 -7.68
N LEU A 147 -3.21 15.42 -7.97
CA LEU A 147 -2.49 15.08 -9.19
C LEU A 147 -3.42 14.79 -10.38
N HIS A 148 -4.73 14.69 -10.12
CA HIS A 148 -5.74 14.33 -11.13
C HIS A 148 -5.37 13.01 -11.84
N THR A 149 -4.88 12.03 -11.08
CA THR A 149 -4.51 10.73 -11.61
C THR A 149 -5.45 9.67 -11.08
N ASN A 150 -5.82 8.72 -11.94
CA ASN A 150 -6.62 7.57 -11.55
C ASN A 150 -5.81 6.29 -11.73
N ASN A 151 -6.06 5.31 -10.87
CA ASN A 151 -5.44 4.00 -10.94
C ASN A 151 -6.47 2.92 -10.62
N VAL A 152 -6.44 1.83 -11.37
CA VAL A 152 -7.14 0.59 -11.03
C VAL A 152 -6.13 -0.53 -11.06
N GLU A 153 -6.04 -1.29 -9.97
CA GLU A 153 -5.12 -2.40 -9.82
C GLU A 153 -5.85 -3.63 -9.32
N THR A 154 -5.55 -4.78 -9.89
CA THR A 154 -6.00 -6.08 -9.41
C THR A 154 -4.81 -6.94 -9.04
N ASN A 155 -4.95 -7.71 -7.96
CA ASN A 155 -3.92 -8.62 -7.46
C ASN A 155 -4.55 -9.97 -7.10
N VAL A 156 -3.79 -11.03 -7.34
CA VAL A 156 -4.09 -12.38 -6.89
C VAL A 156 -2.87 -12.94 -6.17
N LYS A 157 -3.07 -13.48 -4.98
CA LYS A 157 -2.06 -14.15 -4.17
C LYS A 157 -2.49 -15.58 -3.91
N LEU A 158 -1.58 -16.51 -4.14
CA LEU A 158 -1.81 -17.95 -4.05
C LEU A 158 -0.88 -18.58 -3.00
N PRO A 159 -1.18 -18.46 -1.70
CA PRO A 159 -0.32 -19.02 -0.66
C PRO A 159 -0.37 -20.55 -0.66
N PHE A 160 0.79 -21.18 -0.81
CA PHE A 160 1.00 -22.61 -0.68
C PHE A 160 1.94 -22.88 0.48
N GLY A 161 1.78 -23.97 1.19
CA GLY A 161 2.75 -24.32 2.21
C GLY A 161 2.21 -25.25 3.27
N PHE A 162 3.07 -25.54 4.21
CA PHE A 162 2.83 -26.49 5.29
C PHE A 162 2.90 -25.76 6.63
N GLN A 163 1.92 -25.97 7.49
CA GLN A 163 1.80 -25.34 8.82
C GLN A 163 1.97 -23.79 8.74
N HIS A 164 3.08 -23.30 9.28
CA HIS A 164 3.38 -21.87 9.40
C HIS A 164 4.20 -21.32 8.23
N LEU A 165 4.90 -22.17 7.49
CA LEU A 165 5.71 -21.73 6.36
C LEU A 165 4.89 -21.73 5.07
N LYS A 166 4.85 -20.60 4.37
CA LYS A 166 4.12 -20.46 3.11
C LYS A 166 4.99 -19.80 2.04
N ILE A 167 4.87 -20.30 0.82
CA ILE A 167 5.31 -19.63 -0.39
C ILE A 167 4.09 -18.95 -0.99
N VAL A 168 4.22 -17.69 -1.34
CA VAL A 168 3.11 -16.84 -1.78
C VAL A 168 3.44 -16.23 -3.14
N PRO A 169 3.24 -16.94 -4.24
CA PRO A 169 3.26 -16.32 -5.56
C PRO A 169 2.11 -15.31 -5.67
N SER A 170 2.38 -14.24 -6.39
CA SER A 170 1.43 -13.17 -6.64
C SER A 170 1.53 -12.69 -8.07
N ILE A 171 0.40 -12.31 -8.63
CA ILE A 171 0.29 -11.66 -9.92
C ILE A 171 -0.69 -10.50 -9.79
N GLY A 172 -0.36 -9.38 -10.42
CA GLY A 172 -1.22 -8.21 -10.47
C GLY A 172 -1.18 -7.57 -11.85
N TYR A 173 -2.19 -6.77 -12.10
CA TYR A 173 -2.31 -5.97 -13.30
C TYR A 173 -2.96 -4.63 -12.96
N GLY A 174 -2.45 -3.56 -13.54
CA GLY A 174 -2.99 -2.24 -13.26
C GLY A 174 -3.05 -1.34 -14.48
N PHE A 175 -3.94 -0.36 -14.38
CA PHE A 175 -4.13 0.73 -15.32
C PHE A 175 -3.93 2.06 -14.62
N ASN A 176 -3.20 2.97 -15.24
CA ASN A 176 -3.09 4.35 -14.83
C ASN A 176 -3.73 5.25 -15.88
N ASP A 177 -4.59 6.14 -15.44
CA ASP A 177 -4.95 7.34 -16.16
C ASP A 177 -4.18 8.52 -15.56
N PRO A 178 -3.12 8.99 -16.22
CA PRO A 178 -2.30 10.07 -15.68
C PRO A 178 -3.02 11.43 -15.71
N GLY A 179 -4.20 11.52 -16.32
CA GLY A 179 -4.95 12.79 -16.44
C GLY A 179 -4.11 13.92 -17.00
N ALA A 180 -4.23 15.09 -16.40
CA ALA A 180 -3.43 16.28 -16.71
C ALA A 180 -2.06 16.29 -15.98
N ALA A 181 -1.74 15.25 -15.22
CA ALA A 181 -0.54 15.25 -14.41
C ALA A 181 0.73 15.28 -15.26
N THR A 182 1.64 16.13 -14.86
CA THR A 182 2.97 16.32 -15.48
C THR A 182 3.97 15.22 -15.11
N ILE A 183 3.54 14.17 -14.41
CA ILE A 183 4.43 13.09 -13.95
C ILE A 183 4.74 12.17 -15.13
N ALA A 184 5.87 12.43 -15.80
CA ALA A 184 6.27 11.74 -17.04
C ALA A 184 6.31 10.21 -16.92
N ALA A 185 6.66 9.65 -15.75
CA ALA A 185 6.72 8.21 -15.57
C ALA A 185 5.32 7.57 -15.52
N LEU A 186 4.32 8.22 -14.96
CA LEU A 186 2.94 7.73 -15.01
C LEU A 186 2.37 7.81 -16.43
N LYS A 187 2.80 8.79 -17.23
CA LYS A 187 2.41 8.86 -18.65
C LYS A 187 2.87 7.65 -19.46
N ASN A 188 4.01 7.08 -19.10
CA ASN A 188 4.59 5.93 -19.78
C ASN A 188 4.08 4.59 -19.23
N ALA A 189 3.61 4.56 -17.98
CA ALA A 189 3.11 3.36 -17.30
C ALA A 189 1.58 3.31 -17.29
N LYS A 190 0.94 3.50 -18.45
CA LYS A 190 -0.53 3.41 -18.57
C LYS A 190 -1.07 2.06 -18.17
N GLN A 191 -0.31 1.01 -18.43
CA GLN A 191 -0.63 -0.36 -18.07
C GLN A 191 0.63 -1.00 -17.50
N TYR A 192 0.48 -1.82 -16.47
CA TYR A 192 1.59 -2.54 -15.87
C TYR A 192 1.18 -3.90 -15.36
N ALA A 193 2.13 -4.83 -15.35
CA ALA A 193 1.99 -6.12 -14.70
C ALA A 193 2.90 -6.19 -13.48
N LEU A 194 2.41 -6.83 -12.44
CA LEU A 194 3.15 -7.13 -11.22
C LEU A 194 3.26 -8.64 -11.09
N VAL A 195 4.44 -9.15 -10.83
CA VAL A 195 4.66 -10.53 -10.45
C VAL A 195 5.55 -10.58 -9.23
N GLY A 196 5.31 -11.53 -8.35
CA GLY A 196 6.11 -11.66 -7.15
C GLY A 196 6.06 -13.06 -6.58
N VAL A 197 7.04 -13.37 -5.77
CA VAL A 197 7.05 -14.54 -4.91
C VAL A 197 7.57 -14.15 -3.54
N GLY A 198 6.82 -14.50 -2.51
CA GLY A 198 7.21 -14.32 -1.13
C GLY A 198 7.35 -15.64 -0.42
N ILE A 199 8.19 -15.69 0.60
CA ILE A 199 8.24 -16.76 1.59
C ILE A 199 7.93 -16.11 2.93
N GLY A 200 6.99 -16.68 3.67
CA GLY A 200 6.57 -16.12 4.94
C GLY A 200 6.36 -17.19 6.01
N TYR A 201 6.68 -16.82 7.25
CA TYR A 201 6.32 -17.56 8.44
C TYR A 201 5.11 -16.89 9.09
N TYR A 202 4.01 -17.61 9.20
CA TYR A 202 2.71 -17.11 9.65
C TYR A 202 2.30 -17.78 10.95
N THR A 203 2.02 -16.98 11.96
CA THR A 203 1.38 -17.42 13.19
C THR A 203 0.03 -16.72 13.37
N LYS A 204 -0.66 -17.03 14.46
CA LYS A 204 -1.90 -16.31 14.80
C LYS A 204 -1.66 -14.82 15.07
N TYR A 205 -0.48 -14.48 15.57
CA TYR A 205 -0.18 -13.13 16.08
C TYR A 205 0.87 -12.39 15.26
N ALA A 206 1.69 -13.11 14.49
CA ALA A 206 2.78 -12.48 13.75
C ALA A 206 3.01 -13.12 12.39
N THR A 207 3.47 -12.32 11.46
CA THR A 207 3.90 -12.73 10.12
C THR A 207 5.26 -12.14 9.84
N LEU A 208 6.23 -12.98 9.53
CA LEU A 208 7.52 -12.58 8.98
C LEU A 208 7.54 -12.99 7.52
N ASN A 209 7.90 -12.08 6.62
CA ASN A 209 7.95 -12.35 5.18
C ASN A 209 9.20 -11.77 4.52
N VAL A 210 9.63 -12.42 3.46
CA VAL A 210 10.63 -11.93 2.52
C VAL A 210 10.11 -12.24 1.12
N GLY A 211 10.23 -11.29 0.20
CA GLY A 211 9.75 -11.49 -1.16
C GLY A 211 10.60 -10.79 -2.21
N VAL A 212 10.56 -11.33 -3.41
CA VAL A 212 11.05 -10.71 -4.64
C VAL A 212 9.84 -10.38 -5.50
N TYR A 213 9.83 -9.21 -6.07
CA TYR A 213 8.76 -8.76 -6.94
C TYR A 213 9.32 -8.01 -8.14
N GLN A 214 8.56 -8.02 -9.20
CA GLN A 214 8.90 -7.37 -10.44
C GLN A 214 7.68 -6.62 -10.98
N SER A 215 7.92 -5.43 -11.51
CA SER A 215 6.94 -4.67 -12.28
C SER A 215 7.44 -4.51 -13.71
N ARG A 216 6.53 -4.58 -14.65
CA ARG A 216 6.77 -4.26 -16.06
C ARG A 216 5.71 -3.27 -16.52
N ASP A 217 6.14 -2.11 -17.03
CA ASP A 217 5.29 -0.98 -17.40
C ASP A 217 4.70 -1.06 -18.81
N THR A 218 4.67 -2.15 -19.46
CA THR A 218 3.86 -2.47 -20.66
C THR A 218 3.93 -3.97 -20.94
N LEU A 219 2.79 -4.62 -21.05
CA LEU A 219 2.74 -6.09 -21.28
C LEU A 219 3.14 -6.50 -22.70
N PHE A 220 2.92 -5.62 -23.67
CA PHE A 220 2.97 -5.99 -25.09
C PHE A 220 4.06 -5.31 -25.89
N THR A 221 4.81 -4.39 -25.33
CA THR A 221 5.95 -3.70 -25.96
C THR A 221 7.18 -3.81 -25.05
N ALA A 222 8.36 -3.45 -25.57
CA ALA A 222 9.60 -3.41 -24.80
C ALA A 222 9.49 -2.34 -23.69
N GLY A 223 8.84 -2.69 -22.58
CA GLY A 223 8.68 -1.82 -21.43
C GLY A 223 9.82 -1.96 -20.43
N ASN A 224 9.95 -0.96 -19.56
CA ASN A 224 10.93 -1.01 -18.47
C ASN A 224 10.51 -2.06 -17.43
N THR A 225 11.46 -2.82 -16.99
CA THR A 225 11.27 -3.81 -15.92
C THR A 225 11.99 -3.34 -14.67
N SER A 226 11.31 -3.36 -13.56
CA SER A 226 11.87 -3.03 -12.25
C SER A 226 11.73 -4.21 -11.32
N THR A 227 12.84 -4.65 -10.72
CA THR A 227 12.86 -5.75 -9.75
C THR A 227 13.24 -5.20 -8.38
N GLY A 228 12.54 -5.62 -7.36
CA GLY A 228 12.81 -5.26 -5.97
C GLY A 228 12.71 -6.46 -5.04
N VAL A 229 13.27 -6.28 -3.84
CA VAL A 229 13.19 -7.23 -2.74
C VAL A 229 12.51 -6.54 -1.57
N SER A 230 11.68 -7.26 -0.84
CA SER A 230 11.06 -6.79 0.39
C SER A 230 11.28 -7.77 1.52
N GLY A 231 11.32 -7.25 2.75
CA GLY A 231 11.30 -8.05 3.96
C GLY A 231 10.51 -7.31 5.03
N GLY A 232 9.63 -8.01 5.73
CA GLY A 232 8.76 -7.35 6.69
C GLY A 232 8.28 -8.26 7.81
N LEU A 233 7.89 -7.59 8.90
CA LEU A 233 7.24 -8.16 10.06
C LEU A 233 5.90 -7.46 10.27
N ALA A 234 4.84 -8.23 10.48
CA ALA A 234 3.57 -7.71 10.95
C ALA A 234 3.15 -8.44 12.22
N VAL A 235 2.59 -7.71 13.19
CA VAL A 235 2.07 -8.25 14.45
C VAL A 235 0.61 -7.85 14.58
N LYS A 236 -0.23 -8.80 14.97
CA LYS A 236 -1.67 -8.64 15.17
C LYS A 236 -2.02 -8.83 16.63
N PHE A 237 -2.78 -7.89 17.19
CA PHE A 237 -3.28 -7.87 18.57
C PHE A 237 -4.80 -8.01 18.61
#